data_c9f4f57fab848a1965d52a2663f9e45b
#
_entry.id   c9f4f57fab848a1965d52a2663f9e45b
#
_cell.length_a   1.000
_cell.length_b   1.000
_cell.length_c   1.000
_cell.angle_alpha   90.00
_cell.angle_beta   90.00
_cell.angle_gamma   90.00
#
_symmetry.space_group_name_H-M   'P 1'
#
loop_
_entity.id
_entity.type
_entity.pdbx_description
1 polymer ?
#
loop_
_entity_poly.entity_id
_entity_poly.type
_entity_poly.pdbx_seq_one_letter_code
_entity_poly.pdbx_strand_id
1 'polypeptide(L)'
;TLMTTNGQAPFVTLFLYLREDDPYIEENAMIIEEILNQRLLGIKNEVGVYVTPAFPKLVYVLDENNNLSGGKYDYLTHLAVKCSAKRMYPDYISAKKMRENYDGNVFSPMGCRSFLSPWKDENGEYKFEGRFNQGVVSINLPQIGIIADGDEDKFWELFDQRLDICREALMCRHHALLGV
;
A
#
# COMPACT_ATOMS: atom_id res chain seq x y z
N THR A 1 10.16 -6.69 -16.58
CA THR A 1 10.02 -5.46 -15.76
C THR A 1 11.09 -4.49 -16.20
N LEU A 2 10.71 -3.26 -16.59
CA LEU A 2 11.68 -2.21 -16.92
C LEU A 2 12.38 -1.75 -15.63
N MET A 3 13.69 -1.66 -15.67
CA MET A 3 14.48 -1.14 -14.55
C MET A 3 14.52 0.38 -14.61
N THR A 4 14.53 1.02 -13.44
CA THR A 4 14.81 2.46 -13.34
C THR A 4 16.29 2.74 -13.68
N THR A 5 16.64 3.99 -13.91
CA THR A 5 18.04 4.42 -14.15
C THR A 5 18.99 4.00 -13.02
N ASN A 6 18.48 3.81 -11.81
CA ASN A 6 19.25 3.35 -10.63
C ASN A 6 19.26 1.82 -10.47
N GLY A 7 18.81 1.06 -11.46
CA GLY A 7 18.77 -0.39 -11.41
C GLY A 7 17.69 -1.00 -10.49
N GLN A 8 16.73 -0.23 -10.04
CA GLN A 8 15.61 -0.71 -9.23
C GLN A 8 14.39 -1.03 -10.09
N ALA A 9 13.65 -2.06 -9.72
CA ALA A 9 12.34 -2.32 -10.32
C ALA A 9 11.32 -1.30 -9.77
N PRO A 10 10.53 -0.64 -10.64
CA PRO A 10 9.48 0.26 -10.18
C PRO A 10 8.41 -0.51 -9.41
N PHE A 11 7.94 0.08 -8.33
CA PHE A 11 6.80 -0.46 -7.57
C PHE A 11 5.51 -0.15 -8.33
N VAL A 12 4.84 -1.19 -8.78
CA VAL A 12 3.52 -1.10 -9.43
C VAL A 12 2.50 -1.76 -8.52
N THR A 13 1.43 -1.06 -8.22
CA THR A 13 0.30 -1.55 -7.42
C THR A 13 -0.96 -1.48 -8.25
N LEU A 14 -1.73 -2.57 -8.28
CA LEU A 14 -3.08 -2.61 -8.80
C LEU A 14 -4.06 -2.54 -7.64
N PHE A 15 -4.91 -1.53 -7.68
CA PHE A 15 -5.95 -1.29 -6.68
C PHE A 15 -7.27 -1.86 -7.19
N LEU A 16 -7.62 -3.05 -6.70
CA LEU A 16 -8.78 -3.82 -7.15
C LEU A 16 -10.00 -3.39 -6.32
N TYR A 17 -10.67 -2.35 -6.79
CA TYR A 17 -11.82 -1.77 -6.11
C TYR A 17 -13.06 -1.76 -7.01
N LEU A 18 -14.13 -2.41 -6.54
CA LEU A 18 -15.45 -2.39 -7.16
C LEU A 18 -16.30 -1.30 -6.52
N ARG A 19 -16.29 -0.10 -7.11
CA ARG A 19 -17.16 0.98 -6.66
C ARG A 19 -18.60 0.70 -7.09
N GLU A 20 -19.52 0.87 -6.17
CA GLU A 20 -20.93 0.57 -6.40
C GLU A 20 -21.59 1.52 -7.41
N ASP A 21 -21.10 2.74 -7.48
CA ASP A 21 -21.54 3.80 -8.40
C ASP A 21 -20.81 3.80 -9.75
N ASP A 22 -19.92 2.82 -10.00
CA ASP A 22 -19.19 2.72 -11.27
C ASP A 22 -20.10 2.13 -12.36
N PRO A 23 -20.35 2.86 -13.48
CA PRO A 23 -21.16 2.34 -14.58
C PRO A 23 -20.58 1.08 -15.25
N TYR A 24 -19.27 0.81 -15.05
CA TYR A 24 -18.54 -0.35 -15.58
C TYR A 24 -18.19 -1.39 -14.50
N ILE A 25 -19.01 -1.46 -13.45
CA ILE A 25 -18.72 -2.36 -12.31
C ILE A 25 -18.67 -3.84 -12.74
N GLU A 26 -19.46 -4.25 -13.74
CA GLU A 26 -19.46 -5.63 -14.23
C GLU A 26 -18.20 -5.97 -14.99
N GLU A 27 -17.75 -5.08 -15.87
CA GLU A 27 -16.51 -5.21 -16.61
C GLU A 27 -15.30 -5.19 -15.69
N ASN A 28 -15.32 -4.30 -14.67
CA ASN A 28 -14.28 -4.26 -13.64
C ASN A 28 -14.25 -5.54 -12.82
N ALA A 29 -15.40 -6.13 -12.50
CA ALA A 29 -15.46 -7.42 -11.81
C ALA A 29 -14.82 -8.54 -12.66
N MET A 30 -15.08 -8.60 -13.96
CA MET A 30 -14.46 -9.54 -14.89
C MET A 30 -12.93 -9.36 -14.96
N ILE A 31 -12.46 -8.12 -15.02
CA ILE A 31 -11.03 -7.79 -15.03
C ILE A 31 -10.37 -8.23 -13.72
N ILE A 32 -10.99 -7.94 -12.57
CA ILE A 32 -10.48 -8.33 -11.24
C ILE A 32 -10.43 -9.86 -11.13
N GLU A 33 -11.47 -10.56 -11.58
CA GLU A 33 -11.52 -12.01 -11.60
C GLU A 33 -10.33 -12.60 -12.38
N GLU A 34 -10.09 -12.09 -13.59
CA GLU A 34 -8.99 -12.59 -14.42
C GLU A 34 -7.62 -12.26 -13.81
N ILE A 35 -7.42 -11.06 -13.26
CA ILE A 35 -6.19 -10.71 -12.54
C ILE A 35 -5.92 -11.70 -11.39
N LEU A 36 -6.93 -12.02 -10.60
CA LEU A 36 -6.81 -12.97 -9.50
C LEU A 36 -6.53 -14.39 -9.98
N ASN A 37 -7.17 -14.85 -11.07
CA ASN A 37 -6.93 -16.14 -11.69
C ASN A 37 -5.50 -16.26 -12.21
N GLN A 38 -5.00 -15.25 -12.93
CA GLN A 38 -3.63 -15.22 -13.42
C GLN A 38 -2.61 -15.17 -12.27
N ARG A 39 -2.89 -14.42 -11.22
CA ARG A 39 -2.04 -14.42 -10.02
C ARG A 39 -2.04 -15.78 -9.33
N LEU A 40 -3.20 -16.43 -9.21
CA LEU A 40 -3.33 -17.76 -8.62
C LEU A 40 -2.53 -18.83 -9.41
N LEU A 41 -2.54 -18.74 -10.74
CA LEU A 41 -1.74 -19.56 -11.62
C LEU A 41 -0.24 -19.30 -11.41
N GLY A 42 0.18 -18.05 -11.41
CA GLY A 42 1.59 -17.62 -11.35
C GLY A 42 2.26 -17.53 -12.71
N ILE A 43 3.55 -17.29 -12.72
CA ILE A 43 4.38 -17.20 -13.92
C ILE A 43 5.35 -18.37 -13.97
N LYS A 44 5.50 -19.02 -15.12
CA LYS A 44 6.52 -20.04 -15.32
C LYS A 44 7.91 -19.43 -15.33
N ASN A 45 8.80 -19.98 -14.52
CA ASN A 45 10.23 -19.68 -14.59
C ASN A 45 10.91 -20.46 -15.72
N GLU A 46 12.21 -20.28 -15.86
CA GLU A 46 13.04 -20.90 -16.92
C GLU A 46 13.02 -22.44 -16.91
N VAL A 47 12.78 -23.04 -15.74
CA VAL A 47 12.67 -24.49 -15.57
C VAL A 47 11.23 -25.01 -15.65
N GLY A 48 10.27 -24.15 -16.02
CA GLY A 48 8.86 -24.50 -16.22
C GLY A 48 8.02 -24.58 -14.95
N VAL A 49 8.56 -24.18 -13.79
CA VAL A 49 7.84 -24.15 -12.50
C VAL A 49 7.09 -22.83 -12.35
N TYR A 50 5.82 -22.91 -11.91
CA TYR A 50 5.02 -21.73 -11.62
C TYR A 50 5.43 -21.07 -10.30
N VAL A 51 5.89 -19.84 -10.37
CA VAL A 51 6.31 -19.01 -9.24
C VAL A 51 5.41 -17.80 -9.07
N THR A 52 5.41 -17.21 -7.88
CA THR A 52 4.68 -15.98 -7.61
C THR A 52 5.49 -14.76 -8.07
N PRO A 53 4.98 -13.92 -9.00
CA PRO A 53 5.67 -12.70 -9.40
C PRO A 53 5.65 -11.69 -8.24
N ALA A 54 6.77 -10.97 -8.06
CA ALA A 54 6.88 -9.93 -7.03
C ALA A 54 5.98 -8.71 -7.33
N PHE A 55 5.76 -8.40 -8.60
CA PHE A 55 4.95 -7.28 -9.10
C PHE A 55 3.99 -7.72 -10.21
N PRO A 56 2.89 -6.95 -10.41
CA PRO A 56 2.39 -5.85 -9.58
C PRO A 56 1.99 -6.30 -8.18
N LYS A 57 2.04 -5.40 -7.20
CA LYS A 57 1.36 -5.62 -5.92
C LYS A 57 -0.14 -5.58 -6.16
N LEU A 58 -0.90 -6.48 -5.54
CA LEU A 58 -2.35 -6.49 -5.62
C LEU A 58 -2.91 -6.06 -4.28
N VAL A 59 -3.81 -5.08 -4.31
CA VAL A 59 -4.57 -4.62 -3.15
C VAL A 59 -6.04 -4.77 -3.46
N TYR A 60 -6.73 -5.63 -2.72
CA TYR A 60 -8.14 -5.92 -2.89
C TYR A 60 -8.96 -5.15 -1.85
N VAL A 61 -9.94 -4.39 -2.31
CA VAL A 61 -10.79 -3.58 -1.44
C VAL A 61 -12.04 -4.36 -1.05
N LEU A 62 -12.19 -4.58 0.25
CA LEU A 62 -13.39 -5.16 0.84
C LEU A 62 -14.44 -4.07 1.03
N ASP A 63 -15.57 -4.22 0.36
CA ASP A 63 -16.74 -3.35 0.49
C ASP A 63 -18.01 -4.19 0.67
N GLU A 64 -19.14 -3.56 0.92
CA GLU A 64 -20.40 -4.25 1.20
C GLU A 64 -20.87 -5.12 0.02
N ASN A 65 -20.60 -4.67 -1.22
CA ASN A 65 -20.98 -5.37 -2.45
C ASN A 65 -20.20 -6.68 -2.71
N ASN A 66 -19.05 -6.87 -2.08
CA ASN A 66 -18.19 -8.04 -2.28
C ASN A 66 -17.83 -8.81 -1.02
N ASN A 67 -18.13 -8.28 0.18
CA ASN A 67 -17.76 -8.89 1.46
C ASN A 67 -18.94 -9.49 2.24
N LEU A 68 -20.18 -9.27 1.79
CA LEU A 68 -21.36 -9.86 2.40
C LEU A 68 -21.68 -11.20 1.73
N SER A 69 -21.84 -12.23 2.54
CA SER A 69 -22.19 -13.59 2.06
C SER A 69 -23.46 -13.55 1.23
N GLY A 70 -23.39 -14.10 0.02
CA GLY A 70 -24.49 -14.09 -0.94
C GLY A 70 -24.62 -12.78 -1.75
N GLY A 71 -23.71 -11.82 -1.59
CA GLY A 71 -23.62 -10.63 -2.43
C GLY A 71 -23.21 -10.97 -3.88
N LYS A 72 -23.58 -10.12 -4.83
CA LYS A 72 -23.32 -10.35 -6.27
C LYS A 72 -21.85 -10.62 -6.59
N TYR A 73 -20.93 -9.98 -5.86
CA TYR A 73 -19.48 -10.08 -6.07
C TYR A 73 -18.73 -10.81 -4.95
N ASP A 74 -19.44 -11.51 -4.06
CA ASP A 74 -18.88 -12.32 -2.97
C ASP A 74 -17.89 -13.37 -3.49
N TYR A 75 -18.16 -13.95 -4.65
CA TYR A 75 -17.27 -14.91 -5.32
C TYR A 75 -15.86 -14.39 -5.59
N LEU A 76 -15.71 -13.06 -5.84
CA LEU A 76 -14.39 -12.42 -6.01
C LEU A 76 -13.60 -12.40 -4.72
N THR A 77 -14.24 -12.18 -3.59
CA THR A 77 -13.60 -12.23 -2.28
C THR A 77 -13.13 -13.65 -1.96
N HIS A 78 -13.96 -14.66 -2.25
CA HIS A 78 -13.55 -16.06 -2.14
C HIS A 78 -12.34 -16.40 -3.04
N LEU A 79 -12.33 -15.91 -4.28
CA LEU A 79 -11.22 -16.09 -5.19
C LEU A 79 -9.95 -15.36 -4.69
N ALA A 80 -10.11 -14.13 -4.17
CA ALA A 80 -9.01 -13.35 -3.59
C ALA A 80 -8.37 -14.08 -2.40
N VAL A 81 -9.20 -14.61 -1.47
CA VAL A 81 -8.73 -15.40 -0.32
C VAL A 81 -7.99 -16.65 -0.78
N LYS A 82 -8.52 -17.39 -1.75
CA LYS A 82 -7.84 -18.56 -2.34
C LYS A 82 -6.50 -18.18 -2.96
N CYS A 83 -6.44 -17.02 -3.63
CA CYS A 83 -5.22 -16.49 -4.20
C CYS A 83 -4.20 -16.13 -3.11
N SER A 84 -4.63 -15.42 -2.05
CA SER A 84 -3.76 -15.06 -0.92
C SER A 84 -3.20 -16.27 -0.20
N ALA A 85 -4.00 -17.30 0.03
CA ALA A 85 -3.56 -18.54 0.67
C ALA A 85 -2.45 -19.26 -0.11
N LYS A 86 -2.45 -19.15 -1.45
CA LYS A 86 -1.44 -19.80 -2.31
C LYS A 86 -0.27 -18.89 -2.67
N ARG A 87 -0.51 -17.59 -2.85
CA ARG A 87 0.43 -16.63 -3.45
C ARG A 87 0.81 -15.47 -2.56
N MET A 88 0.25 -15.40 -1.33
CA MET A 88 0.46 -14.30 -0.36
C MET A 88 -0.05 -12.92 -0.85
N TYR A 89 -0.82 -12.87 -1.92
CA TYR A 89 -1.49 -11.70 -2.48
C TYR A 89 -2.90 -12.06 -2.94
N PRO A 90 -3.84 -11.09 -2.95
CA PRO A 90 -3.72 -9.66 -2.65
C PRO A 90 -3.62 -9.34 -1.15
N ASP A 91 -3.17 -8.11 -0.82
CA ASP A 91 -3.39 -7.46 0.47
C ASP A 91 -4.83 -6.92 0.50
N TYR A 92 -5.41 -6.70 1.70
CA TYR A 92 -6.80 -6.29 1.86
C TYR A 92 -6.93 -4.94 2.53
N ILE A 93 -7.89 -4.13 2.04
CA ILE A 93 -8.26 -2.84 2.61
C ILE A 93 -9.76 -2.81 2.82
N SER A 94 -10.21 -2.29 3.96
CA SER A 94 -11.63 -2.05 4.23
C SER A 94 -12.05 -0.68 3.70
N ALA A 95 -12.91 -0.65 2.68
CA ALA A 95 -13.51 0.58 2.16
C ALA A 95 -14.30 1.33 3.24
N LYS A 96 -15.07 0.60 4.05
CA LYS A 96 -15.81 1.17 5.18
C LYS A 96 -14.89 1.94 6.13
N LYS A 97 -13.78 1.31 6.53
CA LYS A 97 -12.81 1.95 7.46
C LYS A 97 -12.11 3.15 6.83
N MET A 98 -11.81 3.08 5.55
CA MET A 98 -11.25 4.22 4.84
C MET A 98 -12.24 5.38 4.77
N ARG A 99 -13.50 5.12 4.41
CA ARG A 99 -14.54 6.15 4.39
C ARG A 99 -14.74 6.82 5.75
N GLU A 100 -14.71 6.05 6.84
CA GLU A 100 -14.81 6.57 8.21
C GLU A 100 -13.64 7.50 8.56
N ASN A 101 -12.43 7.17 8.14
CA ASN A 101 -11.22 7.90 8.50
C ASN A 101 -10.88 9.08 7.57
N TYR A 102 -11.42 9.09 6.35
CA TYR A 102 -11.03 10.03 5.29
C TYR A 102 -12.23 10.67 4.60
N ASP A 103 -13.24 11.07 5.38
CA ASP A 103 -14.43 11.82 4.93
C ASP A 103 -15.09 11.20 3.69
N GLY A 104 -15.32 9.88 3.71
CA GLY A 104 -15.97 9.16 2.62
C GLY A 104 -15.05 8.71 1.48
N ASN A 105 -13.77 9.01 1.53
CA ASN A 105 -12.84 8.69 0.46
C ASN A 105 -12.18 7.31 0.63
N VAL A 106 -11.99 6.62 -0.52
CA VAL A 106 -11.23 5.37 -0.62
C VAL A 106 -10.14 5.57 -1.66
N PHE A 107 -8.89 5.33 -1.29
CA PHE A 107 -7.74 5.56 -2.16
C PHE A 107 -6.67 4.48 -1.98
N SER A 108 -5.81 4.33 -3.00
CA SER A 108 -4.74 3.34 -3.00
C SER A 108 -3.60 3.73 -2.06
N PRO A 109 -3.03 2.76 -1.32
CA PRO A 109 -1.73 2.96 -0.69
C PRO A 109 -0.65 3.11 -1.76
N MET A 110 0.45 3.75 -1.40
CA MET A 110 1.63 3.86 -2.25
C MET A 110 2.64 2.77 -1.89
N GLY A 111 3.23 2.14 -2.92
CA GLY A 111 4.23 1.09 -2.74
C GLY A 111 3.69 -0.10 -1.96
N CYS A 112 4.40 -0.51 -0.90
CA CYS A 112 4.11 -1.75 -0.22
C CYS A 112 2.92 -1.69 0.75
N ARG A 113 2.58 -0.58 1.37
CA ARG A 113 1.46 -0.34 2.32
C ARG A 113 1.52 1.07 2.92
N SER A 114 2.14 2.01 2.23
CA SER A 114 2.27 3.38 2.70
C SER A 114 0.99 4.15 2.41
N PHE A 115 0.20 4.41 3.43
CA PHE A 115 -0.94 5.30 3.32
C PHE A 115 -0.44 6.72 3.53
N LEU A 116 -0.11 7.40 2.43
CA LEU A 116 0.22 8.81 2.51
C LEU A 116 -1.03 9.58 2.88
N SER A 117 -0.98 10.33 3.97
CA SER A 117 -2.09 11.17 4.39
C SER A 117 -2.50 12.09 3.23
N PRO A 118 -3.78 12.12 2.84
CA PRO A 118 -4.25 13.06 1.85
C PRO A 118 -4.14 14.47 2.41
N TRP A 119 -3.82 15.44 1.54
CA TRP A 119 -3.84 16.85 1.90
C TRP A 119 -5.01 17.56 1.23
N LYS A 120 -5.44 18.68 1.79
CA LYS A 120 -6.49 19.51 1.20
C LYS A 120 -5.85 20.66 0.44
N ASP A 121 -6.34 20.90 -0.76
CA ASP A 121 -5.94 22.05 -1.56
C ASP A 121 -6.53 23.37 -1.02
N GLU A 122 -6.30 24.47 -1.73
CA GLU A 122 -6.79 25.82 -1.37
C GLU A 122 -8.32 25.91 -1.30
N ASN A 123 -9.04 25.02 -1.96
CA ASN A 123 -10.50 24.91 -1.96
C ASN A 123 -11.03 23.99 -0.86
N GLY A 124 -10.15 23.34 -0.10
CA GLY A 124 -10.49 22.37 0.92
C GLY A 124 -10.77 20.95 0.36
N GLU A 125 -10.50 20.71 -0.93
CA GLU A 125 -10.71 19.41 -1.58
C GLU A 125 -9.50 18.50 -1.37
N TYR A 126 -9.78 17.22 -1.08
CA TYR A 126 -8.72 16.23 -0.91
C TYR A 126 -8.00 15.92 -2.22
N LYS A 127 -6.68 15.87 -2.17
CA LYS A 127 -5.80 15.44 -3.26
C LYS A 127 -5.21 14.08 -2.96
N PHE A 128 -5.49 13.14 -3.86
CA PHE A 128 -5.01 11.76 -3.80
C PHE A 128 -3.98 11.45 -4.89
N GLU A 129 -3.80 12.34 -5.84
CA GLU A 129 -2.88 12.23 -6.97
C GLU A 129 -1.63 13.07 -6.78
N GLY A 130 -0.56 12.75 -7.53
CA GLY A 130 0.68 13.52 -7.54
C GLY A 130 1.49 13.47 -6.25
N ARG A 131 1.17 12.56 -5.33
CA ARG A 131 1.88 12.37 -4.05
C ARG A 131 3.02 11.38 -4.22
N PHE A 132 4.12 11.63 -3.54
CA PHE A 132 5.28 10.73 -3.52
C PHE A 132 6.04 10.83 -2.21
N ASN A 133 6.83 9.79 -1.90
CA ASN A 133 7.75 9.80 -0.77
C ASN A 133 9.03 10.54 -1.16
N GLN A 134 9.32 11.67 -0.52
CA GLN A 134 10.57 12.42 -0.73
C GLN A 134 11.79 11.73 -0.13
N GLY A 135 11.58 10.90 0.87
CA GLY A 135 12.64 10.15 1.51
C GLY A 135 12.18 9.41 2.75
N VAL A 136 13.02 8.50 3.20
CA VAL A 136 12.82 7.71 4.42
C VAL A 136 14.07 7.81 5.27
N VAL A 137 13.88 7.88 6.59
CA VAL A 137 14.94 7.76 7.59
C VAL A 137 14.48 6.72 8.60
N SER A 138 15.33 5.74 8.89
CA SER A 138 15.02 4.67 9.84
C SER A 138 15.59 4.97 11.21
N ILE A 139 14.80 4.73 12.26
CA ILE A 139 15.25 4.79 13.66
C ILE A 139 15.62 3.38 14.09
N ASN A 140 16.82 3.19 14.64
CA ASN A 140 17.28 1.93 15.18
C ASN A 140 16.81 1.77 16.65
N LEU A 141 15.56 1.34 16.83
CA LEU A 141 14.97 1.11 18.15
C LEU A 141 15.73 0.06 19.00
N PRO A 142 16.20 -1.07 18.44
CA PRO A 142 17.02 -2.01 19.20
C PRO A 142 18.27 -1.39 19.81
N GLN A 143 18.95 -0.51 19.09
CA GLN A 143 20.12 0.19 19.62
C GLN A 143 19.77 1.09 20.81
N ILE A 144 18.65 1.82 20.70
CA ILE A 144 18.16 2.68 21.79
C ILE A 144 17.84 1.81 23.02
N GLY A 145 17.14 0.69 22.85
CA GLY A 145 16.83 -0.22 23.95
C GLY A 145 18.06 -0.81 24.64
N ILE A 146 19.09 -1.19 23.86
CA ILE A 146 20.35 -1.71 24.40
C ILE A 146 21.08 -0.63 25.22
N ILE A 147 21.13 0.62 24.73
CA ILE A 147 21.79 1.75 25.42
C ILE A 147 21.02 2.16 26.68
N ALA A 148 19.70 2.08 26.65
CA ALA A 148 18.85 2.38 27.79
C ALA A 148 19.01 1.37 28.93
N ASP A 149 19.34 0.12 28.62
CA ASP A 149 19.64 -0.95 29.59
C ASP A 149 18.56 -1.14 30.67
N GLY A 150 17.28 -1.13 30.23
CA GLY A 150 16.11 -1.29 31.10
C GLY A 150 15.63 0.01 31.76
N ASP A 151 16.28 1.13 31.54
CA ASP A 151 15.84 2.46 31.99
C ASP A 151 14.86 3.06 30.97
N GLU A 152 13.58 3.14 31.34
CA GLU A 152 12.51 3.62 30.45
C GLU A 152 12.63 5.12 30.17
N ASP A 153 12.98 5.94 31.16
CA ASP A 153 13.12 7.39 30.98
C ASP A 153 14.27 7.70 30.02
N LYS A 154 15.40 7.01 30.19
CA LYS A 154 16.53 7.11 29.27
C LYS A 154 16.22 6.61 27.86
N PHE A 155 15.35 5.58 27.72
CA PHE A 155 14.89 5.12 26.42
C PHE A 155 14.16 6.22 25.67
N TRP A 156 13.20 6.88 26.33
CA TRP A 156 12.41 7.94 25.71
C TRP A 156 13.24 9.20 25.41
N GLU A 157 14.16 9.57 26.30
CA GLU A 157 15.10 10.67 26.03
C GLU A 157 15.94 10.41 24.77
N LEU A 158 16.52 9.21 24.63
CA LEU A 158 17.28 8.82 23.45
C LEU A 158 16.42 8.74 22.19
N PHE A 159 15.19 8.24 22.34
CA PHE A 159 14.25 8.16 21.22
C PHE A 159 13.93 9.55 20.67
N ASP A 160 13.57 10.51 21.53
CA ASP A 160 13.26 11.89 21.14
C ASP A 160 14.46 12.57 20.47
N GLN A 161 15.65 12.42 20.99
CA GLN A 161 16.89 12.91 20.37
C GLN A 161 17.08 12.35 18.94
N ARG A 162 16.83 11.04 18.74
CA ARG A 162 16.94 10.41 17.41
C ARG A 162 15.83 10.85 16.48
N LEU A 163 14.62 11.07 17.00
CA LEU A 163 13.50 11.56 16.22
C LEU A 163 13.76 12.96 15.69
N ASP A 164 14.33 13.86 16.50
CA ASP A 164 14.73 15.20 16.06
C ASP A 164 15.77 15.15 14.94
N ILE A 165 16.81 14.31 15.08
CA ILE A 165 17.80 14.11 14.01
C ILE A 165 17.15 13.60 12.72
N CYS A 166 16.20 12.65 12.83
CA CYS A 166 15.46 12.14 11.66
C CYS A 166 14.66 13.25 10.98
N ARG A 167 13.98 14.10 11.77
CA ARG A 167 13.25 15.27 11.26
C ARG A 167 14.18 16.23 10.52
N GLU A 168 15.30 16.59 11.12
CA GLU A 168 16.30 17.46 10.48
C GLU A 168 16.81 16.88 9.16
N ALA A 169 17.15 15.60 9.13
CA ALA A 169 17.60 14.90 7.92
C ALA A 169 16.55 14.94 6.80
N LEU A 170 15.27 14.72 7.13
CA LEU A 170 14.17 14.82 6.16
C LEU A 170 13.97 16.26 5.68
N MET A 171 14.06 17.25 6.56
CA MET A 171 13.95 18.67 6.19
C MET A 171 15.12 19.14 5.33
N CYS A 172 16.33 18.68 5.57
CA CYS A 172 17.48 18.94 4.68
C CYS A 172 17.23 18.44 3.26
N ARG A 173 16.68 17.22 3.11
CA ARG A 173 16.29 16.67 1.79
C ARG A 173 15.19 17.51 1.14
N HIS A 174 14.17 17.88 1.92
CA HIS A 174 13.08 18.71 1.43
C HIS A 174 13.59 20.04 0.88
N HIS A 175 14.40 20.75 1.65
CA HIS A 175 14.96 22.03 1.23
C HIS A 175 15.88 21.91 -0.01
N ALA A 176 16.65 20.82 -0.11
CA ALA A 176 17.47 20.56 -1.28
C ALA A 176 16.65 20.39 -2.57
N LEU A 177 15.46 19.80 -2.47
CA LEU A 177 14.54 19.61 -3.61
C LEU A 177 13.80 20.88 -4.01
N LEU A 178 13.61 21.85 -3.09
CA LEU A 178 12.95 23.12 -3.40
C LEU A 178 13.84 24.07 -4.24
N GLY A 179 15.13 23.80 -4.32
CA GLY A 179 16.09 24.61 -5.08
C GLY A 179 16.43 24.09 -6.48
N VAL A 180 15.70 23.06 -6.95
CA VAL A 180 15.97 22.41 -8.26
C VAL A 180 14.94 22.82 -9.31
#